data_e4db0fbdb3d9cf4b69497947e97eb65d
#
_entry.id   e4db0fbdb3d9cf4b69497947e97eb65d
#
_cell.length_a   1.000
_cell.length_b   1.000
_cell.length_c   1.000
_cell.angle_alpha   90.00
_cell.angle_beta   90.00
_cell.angle_gamma   90.00
#
_symmetry.space_group_name_H-M   'P 1'
#
loop_
_entity.id
_entity.type
_entity.pdbx_description
1 polymer ?
#
loop_
_entity_poly.entity_id
_entity_poly.type
_entity_poly.pdbx_seq_one_letter_code
_entity_poly.pdbx_strand_id
1 'polypeptide(L)'
;ENTYSNIELSFYKCPNCNRYTVFAKGVGPSVKDINTILKPQSLAKQFPDYIPEAIRQDYEEACSIVNLSPKASATLSRRCLQGMIRDFWTINESNLAKAIDKLKDKIPAPQWRVIDGIRRIGNIGAHMEKDINLIVDIEPDEAQKLIKLIEHLLEQWYINRHEQECLYADIIGIDETKQSERKRTE
;
A
#
# COMPACT_ATOMS: atom_id res chain seq x y z
N GLU A 1 27.72 15.52 -38.51
CA GLU A 1 26.55 16.29 -38.01
C GLU A 1 26.51 16.13 -36.51
N ASN A 2 26.65 17.25 -35.81
CA ASN A 2 26.63 17.28 -34.35
C ASN A 2 25.17 17.24 -33.90
N THR A 3 24.62 16.05 -33.71
CA THR A 3 23.22 15.88 -33.23
C THR A 3 23.18 16.13 -31.72
N TYR A 4 22.70 17.32 -31.37
CA TYR A 4 22.53 17.71 -29.98
C TYR A 4 21.40 16.88 -29.33
N SER A 5 21.67 16.33 -28.16
CA SER A 5 20.69 15.62 -27.34
C SER A 5 20.77 16.13 -25.91
N ASN A 6 19.60 16.38 -25.28
CA ASN A 6 19.50 16.84 -23.90
C ASN A 6 18.38 16.15 -23.15
N ILE A 7 18.35 16.28 -21.83
CA ILE A 7 17.26 15.83 -20.98
C ILE A 7 16.61 17.07 -20.35
N GLU A 8 15.34 17.23 -20.59
CA GLU A 8 14.48 18.25 -19.95
C GLU A 8 13.92 17.71 -18.65
N LEU A 9 14.08 18.48 -17.57
CA LEU A 9 13.49 18.17 -16.27
C LEU A 9 12.35 19.13 -15.98
N SER A 10 11.16 18.59 -15.74
CA SER A 10 9.97 19.34 -15.36
C SER A 10 9.61 19.06 -13.91
N PHE A 11 9.29 20.12 -13.17
CA PHE A 11 8.91 20.06 -11.76
C PHE A 11 7.46 20.50 -11.59
N TYR A 12 6.61 19.58 -11.12
CA TYR A 12 5.20 19.84 -10.86
C TYR A 12 4.93 19.77 -9.36
N LYS A 13 4.42 20.83 -8.78
CA LYS A 13 4.02 20.87 -7.38
C LYS A 13 2.55 20.50 -7.24
N CYS A 14 2.26 19.49 -6.42
CA CYS A 14 0.87 19.12 -6.11
C CYS A 14 0.23 20.19 -5.20
N PRO A 15 -0.91 20.77 -5.58
CA PRO A 15 -1.57 21.80 -4.78
C PRO A 15 -2.17 21.25 -3.47
N ASN A 16 -2.44 19.97 -3.40
CA ASN A 16 -3.05 19.34 -2.24
C ASN A 16 -2.02 18.95 -1.16
N CYS A 17 -0.95 18.23 -1.55
CA CYS A 17 0.05 17.73 -0.59
C CYS A 17 1.38 18.49 -0.62
N ASN A 18 1.51 19.55 -1.45
CA ASN A 18 2.72 20.38 -1.64
C ASN A 18 4.00 19.60 -2.06
N ARG A 19 3.91 18.31 -2.38
CA ARG A 19 5.03 17.50 -2.88
C ARG A 19 5.29 17.76 -4.35
N TYR A 20 6.53 17.51 -4.80
CA TYR A 20 6.93 17.70 -6.18
C TYR A 20 6.96 16.37 -6.94
N THR A 21 6.45 16.41 -8.19
CA THR A 21 6.73 15.39 -9.21
C THR A 21 7.83 15.92 -10.10
N VAL A 22 8.87 15.12 -10.32
CA VAL A 22 9.98 15.44 -11.24
C VAL A 22 9.89 14.48 -12.41
N PHE A 23 9.75 15.04 -13.60
CA PHE A 23 9.63 14.31 -14.84
C PHE A 23 10.83 14.60 -15.73
N ALA A 24 11.41 13.53 -16.31
CA ALA A 24 12.52 13.62 -17.27
C ALA A 24 12.06 13.21 -18.66
N LYS A 25 12.34 14.07 -19.65
CA LYS A 25 12.06 13.86 -21.07
C LYS A 25 13.34 14.03 -21.90
N GLY A 26 13.68 13.03 -22.68
CA GLY A 26 14.77 13.11 -23.64
C GLY A 26 14.35 13.87 -24.89
N VAL A 27 15.24 14.77 -25.35
CA VAL A 27 15.10 15.54 -26.59
C VAL A 27 16.34 15.29 -27.45
N GLY A 28 16.12 14.74 -28.64
CA GLY A 28 17.19 14.39 -29.57
C GLY A 28 17.32 12.88 -29.77
N PRO A 29 18.02 12.45 -30.82
CA PRO A 29 18.02 11.05 -31.28
C PRO A 29 18.60 10.05 -30.28
N SER A 30 19.58 10.46 -29.47
CA SER A 30 20.27 9.57 -28.52
C SER A 30 19.53 9.33 -27.21
N VAL A 31 18.48 10.12 -26.92
CA VAL A 31 17.76 10.13 -25.63
C VAL A 31 16.23 10.14 -25.78
N LYS A 32 15.72 9.96 -27.01
CA LYS A 32 14.28 10.03 -27.34
C LYS A 32 13.42 9.04 -26.53
N ASP A 33 14.02 7.95 -26.08
CA ASP A 33 13.34 6.90 -25.31
C ASP A 33 13.27 7.20 -23.81
N ILE A 34 13.90 8.30 -23.35
CA ILE A 34 13.81 8.74 -21.97
C ILE A 34 12.51 9.51 -21.80
N ASN A 35 11.57 8.91 -21.08
CA ASN A 35 10.28 9.50 -20.73
C ASN A 35 9.81 8.88 -19.41
N THR A 36 10.27 9.44 -18.28
CA THR A 36 10.12 8.79 -16.99
C THR A 36 9.89 9.77 -15.84
N ILE A 37 9.20 9.31 -14.81
CA ILE A 37 9.06 10.03 -13.54
C ILE A 37 10.27 9.67 -12.67
N LEU A 38 11.04 10.69 -12.28
CA LEU A 38 12.18 10.54 -11.37
C LEU A 38 11.75 10.61 -9.90
N LYS A 39 10.67 11.36 -9.61
CA LYS A 39 10.13 11.52 -8.26
C LYS A 39 8.63 11.85 -8.33
N PRO A 40 7.77 11.21 -7.51
CA PRO A 40 8.08 10.07 -6.66
C PRO A 40 8.52 8.85 -7.47
N GLN A 41 9.25 7.94 -6.84
CA GLN A 41 9.68 6.69 -7.51
C GLN A 41 8.51 5.75 -7.80
N SER A 42 7.38 5.97 -7.16
CA SER A 42 6.13 5.26 -7.42
C SER A 42 4.93 6.19 -7.43
N LEU A 43 3.86 5.78 -8.13
CA LEU A 43 2.54 6.43 -8.12
C LEU A 43 1.65 5.89 -6.98
N ALA A 44 2.25 5.34 -5.94
CA ALA A 44 1.54 4.84 -4.77
C ALA A 44 0.68 5.92 -4.12
N LYS A 45 -0.51 5.53 -3.65
CA LYS A 45 -1.35 6.40 -2.83
C LYS A 45 -0.58 6.81 -1.58
N GLN A 46 -0.78 8.04 -1.13
CA GLN A 46 -0.20 8.52 0.11
C GLN A 46 -1.16 8.23 1.25
N PHE A 47 -0.72 7.43 2.18
CA PHE A 47 -1.48 7.09 3.39
C PHE A 47 -1.05 7.95 4.58
N PRO A 48 -1.99 8.25 5.52
CA PRO A 48 -1.72 9.07 6.70
C PRO A 48 -0.67 8.48 7.64
N ASP A 49 -0.04 9.37 8.42
CA ASP A 49 1.09 9.02 9.31
C ASP A 49 0.68 8.18 10.53
N TYR A 50 -0.62 8.11 10.86
CA TYR A 50 -1.11 7.20 11.90
C TYR A 50 -1.05 5.72 11.48
N ILE A 51 -0.86 5.41 10.19
CA ILE A 51 -0.55 4.06 9.72
C ILE A 51 0.95 3.82 9.90
N PRO A 52 1.39 2.71 10.52
CA PRO A 52 2.80 2.47 10.79
C PRO A 52 3.70 2.62 9.56
N GLU A 53 4.82 3.29 9.74
CA GLU A 53 5.75 3.63 8.65
C GLU A 53 6.22 2.38 7.88
N ALA A 54 6.54 1.30 8.58
CA ALA A 54 6.99 0.06 7.93
C ALA A 54 5.94 -0.53 6.98
N ILE A 55 4.64 -0.40 7.30
CA ILE A 55 3.53 -0.84 6.43
C ILE A 55 3.45 0.05 5.20
N ARG A 56 3.54 1.38 5.38
CA ARG A 56 3.51 2.34 4.27
C ARG A 56 4.71 2.17 3.33
N GLN A 57 5.91 1.96 3.89
CA GLN A 57 7.12 1.71 3.11
C GLN A 57 7.03 0.43 2.27
N ASP A 58 6.56 -0.69 2.85
CA ASP A 58 6.38 -1.94 2.12
C ASP A 58 5.41 -1.79 0.95
N TYR A 59 4.32 -1.05 1.16
CA TYR A 59 3.34 -0.75 0.12
C TYR A 59 3.93 0.15 -0.98
N GLU A 60 4.62 1.24 -0.63
CA GLU A 60 5.22 2.16 -1.58
C GLU A 60 6.31 1.47 -2.42
N GLU A 61 7.14 0.63 -1.79
CA GLU A 61 8.17 -0.15 -2.48
C GLU A 61 7.53 -1.18 -3.43
N ALA A 62 6.49 -1.90 -2.99
CA ALA A 62 5.75 -2.82 -3.85
C ALA A 62 5.22 -2.13 -5.12
N CYS A 63 4.65 -0.92 -4.97
CA CYS A 63 4.17 -0.11 -6.09
C CYS A 63 5.31 0.32 -7.03
N SER A 64 6.47 0.67 -6.48
CA SER A 64 7.60 1.19 -7.27
C SER A 64 8.22 0.14 -8.19
N ILE A 65 8.22 -1.12 -7.76
CA ILE A 65 8.91 -2.21 -8.47
C ILE A 65 7.97 -3.16 -9.23
N VAL A 66 6.66 -2.93 -9.22
CA VAL A 66 5.68 -3.87 -9.80
C VAL A 66 5.95 -4.23 -11.27
N ASN A 67 6.40 -3.27 -12.07
CA ASN A 67 6.76 -3.48 -13.47
C ASN A 67 8.20 -3.97 -13.68
N LEU A 68 9.07 -3.79 -12.69
CA LEU A 68 10.46 -4.20 -12.74
C LEU A 68 10.64 -5.63 -12.23
N SER A 69 9.95 -5.98 -11.18
CA SER A 69 9.97 -7.30 -10.56
C SER A 69 8.62 -7.62 -9.91
N PRO A 70 7.64 -8.14 -10.68
CA PRO A 70 6.32 -8.48 -10.15
C PRO A 70 6.39 -9.44 -8.97
N LYS A 71 7.31 -10.40 -9.02
CA LYS A 71 7.55 -11.36 -7.94
C LYS A 71 8.01 -10.69 -6.64
N ALA A 72 8.94 -9.74 -6.72
CA ALA A 72 9.39 -8.99 -5.55
C ALA A 72 8.28 -8.07 -5.01
N SER A 73 7.51 -7.42 -5.89
CA SER A 73 6.34 -6.63 -5.54
C SER A 73 5.29 -7.45 -4.79
N ALA A 74 4.96 -8.66 -5.27
CA ALA A 74 4.06 -9.57 -4.59
C ALA A 74 4.58 -9.99 -3.20
N THR A 75 5.90 -10.20 -3.06
CA THR A 75 6.52 -10.52 -1.77
C THR A 75 6.39 -9.36 -0.78
N LEU A 76 6.62 -8.12 -1.22
CA LEU A 76 6.43 -6.91 -0.41
C LEU A 76 4.96 -6.71 -0.02
N SER A 77 4.03 -6.92 -0.93
CA SER A 77 2.59 -6.87 -0.65
C SER A 77 2.19 -7.87 0.45
N ARG A 78 2.77 -9.06 0.46
CA ARG A 78 2.54 -10.07 1.52
C ARG A 78 3.16 -9.66 2.85
N ARG A 79 4.37 -9.06 2.84
CA ARG A 79 5.01 -8.54 4.04
C ARG A 79 4.19 -7.39 4.64
N CYS A 80 3.71 -6.49 3.79
CA CYS A 80 2.79 -5.43 4.14
C CYS A 80 1.53 -5.99 4.82
N LEU A 81 0.86 -6.98 4.20
CA LEU A 81 -0.32 -7.65 4.79
C LEU A 81 -0.02 -8.27 6.15
N GLN A 82 1.12 -8.94 6.31
CA GLN A 82 1.51 -9.52 7.61
C GLN A 82 1.73 -8.43 8.66
N GLY A 83 2.33 -7.30 8.28
CA GLY A 83 2.46 -6.11 9.12
C GLY A 83 1.12 -5.57 9.56
N MET A 84 0.18 -5.41 8.62
CA MET A 84 -1.19 -4.96 8.90
C MET A 84 -1.96 -5.89 9.84
N ILE A 85 -1.86 -7.20 9.64
CA ILE A 85 -2.51 -8.20 10.51
C ILE A 85 -1.93 -8.13 11.92
N ARG A 86 -0.61 -7.96 12.04
CA ARG A 86 0.06 -7.83 13.33
C ARG A 86 -0.35 -6.56 14.06
N ASP A 87 -0.34 -5.45 13.39
CA ASP A 87 -0.63 -4.13 13.97
C ASP A 87 -2.11 -3.95 14.28
N PHE A 88 -2.97 -4.08 13.28
CA PHE A 88 -4.39 -3.77 13.40
C PHE A 88 -5.16 -4.81 14.22
N TRP A 89 -4.87 -6.11 14.02
CA TRP A 89 -5.57 -7.22 14.68
C TRP A 89 -4.83 -7.77 15.90
N THR A 90 -3.64 -7.23 16.20
CA THR A 90 -2.79 -7.67 17.31
C THR A 90 -2.46 -9.17 17.25
N ILE A 91 -2.31 -9.70 16.02
CA ILE A 91 -2.00 -11.12 15.76
C ILE A 91 -0.49 -11.27 15.52
N ASN A 92 0.24 -11.70 16.54
CA ASN A 92 1.70 -11.89 16.50
C ASN A 92 2.07 -13.34 16.13
N GLU A 93 2.05 -13.63 14.82
CA GLU A 93 2.47 -14.92 14.29
C GLU A 93 3.79 -14.83 13.52
N SER A 94 4.56 -15.91 13.53
CA SER A 94 5.88 -15.98 12.90
C SER A 94 5.83 -15.95 11.37
N ASN A 95 4.70 -16.34 10.78
CA ASN A 95 4.50 -16.33 9.34
C ASN A 95 3.07 -15.93 8.97
N LEU A 96 2.93 -15.46 7.71
CA LEU A 96 1.67 -14.97 7.17
C LEU A 96 0.55 -16.03 7.18
N ALA A 97 0.88 -17.31 6.93
CA ALA A 97 -0.13 -18.36 6.88
C ALA A 97 -0.85 -18.52 8.22
N LYS A 98 -0.10 -18.61 9.32
CA LYS A 98 -0.67 -18.69 10.67
C LYS A 98 -1.42 -17.42 11.06
N ALA A 99 -0.92 -16.24 10.63
CA ALA A 99 -1.60 -14.98 10.86
C ALA A 99 -2.98 -14.94 10.18
N ILE A 100 -3.07 -15.39 8.92
CA ILE A 100 -4.32 -15.49 8.18
C ILE A 100 -5.29 -16.49 8.80
N ASP A 101 -4.79 -17.63 9.27
CA ASP A 101 -5.64 -18.64 9.95
C ASP A 101 -6.32 -18.04 11.19
N LYS A 102 -5.59 -17.26 12.01
CA LYS A 102 -6.16 -16.55 13.18
C LYS A 102 -7.07 -15.38 12.85
N LEU A 103 -6.99 -14.87 11.64
CA LEU A 103 -7.85 -13.78 11.16
C LEU A 103 -9.26 -14.27 10.78
N LYS A 104 -9.45 -15.58 10.57
CA LYS A 104 -10.65 -16.19 10.03
C LYS A 104 -11.94 -15.81 10.77
N ASP A 105 -11.87 -15.76 12.10
CA ASP A 105 -13.04 -15.47 12.93
C ASP A 105 -13.19 -13.97 13.26
N LYS A 106 -12.30 -13.12 12.74
CA LYS A 106 -12.28 -11.68 13.01
C LYS A 106 -12.80 -10.83 11.86
N ILE A 107 -12.86 -11.38 10.65
CA ILE A 107 -13.31 -10.69 9.43
C ILE A 107 -14.38 -11.48 8.69
N PRO A 108 -15.17 -10.84 7.80
CA PRO A 108 -16.18 -11.53 7.00
C PRO A 108 -15.58 -12.65 6.15
N ALA A 109 -16.29 -13.76 6.06
CA ALA A 109 -15.83 -14.95 5.31
C ALA A 109 -15.43 -14.68 3.84
N PRO A 110 -16.12 -13.81 3.07
CA PRO A 110 -15.68 -13.45 1.72
C PRO A 110 -14.31 -12.76 1.71
N GLN A 111 -14.06 -11.83 2.64
CA GLN A 111 -12.79 -11.13 2.77
C GLN A 111 -11.67 -12.08 3.17
N TRP A 112 -11.94 -12.97 4.13
CA TRP A 112 -10.97 -13.99 4.53
C TRP A 112 -10.55 -14.89 3.37
N ARG A 113 -11.50 -15.34 2.52
CA ARG A 113 -11.20 -16.16 1.33
C ARG A 113 -10.25 -15.47 0.36
N VAL A 114 -10.42 -14.16 0.16
CA VAL A 114 -9.54 -13.37 -0.71
C VAL A 114 -8.13 -13.28 -0.10
N ILE A 115 -8.03 -12.98 1.19
CA ILE A 115 -6.76 -12.90 1.91
C ILE A 115 -6.05 -14.27 1.95
N ASP A 116 -6.79 -15.37 2.16
CA ASP A 116 -6.22 -16.72 2.08
C ASP A 116 -5.70 -17.06 0.67
N GLY A 117 -6.33 -16.51 -0.36
CA GLY A 117 -5.83 -16.60 -1.74
C GLY A 117 -4.42 -16.02 -1.90
N ILE A 118 -4.12 -14.89 -1.27
CA ILE A 118 -2.77 -14.27 -1.31
C ILE A 118 -1.71 -15.21 -0.74
N ARG A 119 -2.02 -15.95 0.31
CA ARG A 119 -1.11 -16.95 0.88
C ARG A 119 -0.62 -17.93 -0.18
N ARG A 120 -1.52 -18.41 -1.03
CA ARG A 120 -1.21 -19.38 -2.08
C ARG A 120 -0.42 -18.78 -3.23
N ILE A 121 -0.83 -17.63 -3.73
CA ILE A 121 -0.19 -16.94 -4.86
C ILE A 121 1.29 -16.67 -4.59
N GLY A 122 1.63 -16.17 -3.41
CA GLY A 122 3.02 -15.82 -3.12
C GLY A 122 3.90 -16.99 -2.64
N ASN A 123 3.35 -18.16 -2.27
CA ASN A 123 4.16 -19.34 -2.00
C ASN A 123 4.72 -19.94 -3.29
N ILE A 124 4.07 -19.74 -4.42
CA ILE A 124 4.47 -20.24 -5.73
C ILE A 124 5.83 -19.66 -6.16
N GLY A 125 6.13 -18.40 -5.78
CA GLY A 125 7.40 -17.74 -6.16
C GLY A 125 8.49 -17.70 -5.09
N ALA A 126 8.21 -18.06 -3.83
CA ALA A 126 9.14 -17.89 -2.71
C ALA A 126 9.95 -19.13 -2.33
N HIS A 127 9.50 -20.32 -2.72
CA HIS A 127 10.19 -21.57 -2.44
C HIS A 127 10.69 -22.20 -3.74
N MET A 128 11.99 -22.17 -3.96
CA MET A 128 12.68 -23.05 -4.91
C MET A 128 12.65 -24.50 -4.34
N GLU A 129 11.44 -25.03 -4.10
CA GLU A 129 11.30 -26.37 -3.60
C GLU A 129 11.25 -27.36 -4.77
N LYS A 130 12.33 -28.13 -4.86
CA LYS A 130 12.45 -29.43 -5.53
C LYS A 130 12.46 -29.48 -7.06
N ASP A 131 11.96 -28.49 -7.81
CA ASP A 131 12.07 -28.51 -9.26
C ASP A 131 12.18 -27.08 -9.81
N ILE A 132 13.36 -26.76 -10.33
CA ILE A 132 13.70 -25.45 -10.96
C ILE A 132 12.81 -25.16 -12.16
N ASN A 133 12.13 -26.17 -12.72
CA ASN A 133 11.28 -26.07 -13.89
C ASN A 133 9.80 -25.77 -13.56
N LEU A 134 9.43 -25.71 -12.27
CA LEU A 134 8.07 -25.42 -11.79
C LEU A 134 7.93 -24.03 -11.17
N ILE A 135 8.70 -23.04 -11.66
CA ILE A 135 8.52 -21.65 -11.24
C ILE A 135 7.28 -21.12 -11.93
N VAL A 136 6.19 -20.95 -11.19
CA VAL A 136 5.04 -20.17 -11.65
C VAL A 136 5.40 -18.70 -11.44
N ASP A 137 5.66 -17.98 -12.51
CA ASP A 137 5.92 -16.55 -12.47
C ASP A 137 4.65 -15.76 -12.15
N ILE A 138 4.84 -14.60 -11.52
CA ILE A 138 3.77 -13.64 -11.25
C ILE A 138 3.89 -12.55 -12.29
N GLU A 139 2.82 -12.34 -13.05
CA GLU A 139 2.73 -11.29 -14.05
C GLU A 139 2.49 -9.90 -13.42
N PRO A 140 2.89 -8.80 -14.06
CA PRO A 140 2.72 -7.45 -13.53
C PRO A 140 1.28 -7.10 -13.13
N ASP A 141 0.29 -7.54 -13.92
CA ASP A 141 -1.13 -7.29 -13.65
C ASP A 141 -1.64 -8.10 -12.43
N GLU A 142 -1.08 -9.27 -12.17
CA GLU A 142 -1.37 -10.08 -10.98
C GLU A 142 -0.80 -9.41 -9.72
N ALA A 143 0.46 -8.99 -9.77
CA ALA A 143 1.08 -8.24 -8.67
C ALA A 143 0.33 -6.92 -8.40
N GLN A 144 -0.16 -6.25 -9.45
CA GLN A 144 -0.94 -5.03 -9.30
C GLN A 144 -2.31 -5.28 -8.63
N LYS A 145 -2.93 -6.45 -8.84
CA LYS A 145 -4.15 -6.83 -8.10
C LYS A 145 -3.88 -7.04 -6.62
N LEU A 146 -2.70 -7.58 -6.25
CA LEU A 146 -2.31 -7.68 -4.84
C LEU A 146 -2.13 -6.29 -4.21
N ILE A 147 -1.46 -5.37 -4.88
CA ILE A 147 -1.32 -3.98 -4.43
C ILE A 147 -2.69 -3.33 -4.20
N LYS A 148 -3.62 -3.46 -5.16
CA LYS A 148 -4.99 -2.93 -5.02
C LYS A 148 -5.73 -3.51 -3.81
N LEU A 149 -5.51 -4.78 -3.51
CA LEU A 149 -6.09 -5.37 -2.31
C LEU A 149 -5.47 -4.79 -1.04
N ILE A 150 -4.16 -4.58 -1.00
CA ILE A 150 -3.50 -3.89 0.13
C ILE A 150 -4.08 -2.49 0.31
N GLU A 151 -4.23 -1.70 -0.76
CA GLU A 151 -4.86 -0.38 -0.71
C GLU A 151 -6.26 -0.44 -0.10
N HIS A 152 -7.08 -1.38 -0.57
CA HIS A 152 -8.43 -1.58 -0.06
C HIS A 152 -8.45 -1.93 1.44
N LEU A 153 -7.54 -2.79 1.88
CA LEU A 153 -7.43 -3.16 3.30
C LEU A 153 -6.90 -2.00 4.16
N LEU A 154 -5.97 -1.20 3.65
CA LEU A 154 -5.49 0.01 4.33
C LEU A 154 -6.64 1.03 4.53
N GLU A 155 -7.47 1.22 3.50
CA GLU A 155 -8.66 2.07 3.59
C GLU A 155 -9.65 1.51 4.63
N GLN A 156 -10.00 0.22 4.53
CA GLN A 156 -11.00 -0.39 5.42
C GLN A 156 -10.56 -0.49 6.88
N TRP A 157 -9.32 -0.91 7.12
CA TRP A 157 -8.89 -1.18 8.50
C TRP A 157 -8.40 0.08 9.21
N TYR A 158 -7.66 0.96 8.53
CA TYR A 158 -7.07 2.13 9.18
C TYR A 158 -7.88 3.40 8.97
N ILE A 159 -8.20 3.75 7.72
CA ILE A 159 -8.83 5.04 7.43
C ILE A 159 -10.26 5.07 7.96
N ASN A 160 -11.09 4.10 7.58
CA ASN A 160 -12.49 4.06 8.03
C ASN A 160 -12.60 3.97 9.55
N ARG A 161 -11.71 3.21 10.20
CA ARG A 161 -11.67 3.13 11.66
C ARG A 161 -11.31 4.47 12.28
N HIS A 162 -10.28 5.13 11.78
CA HIS A 162 -9.87 6.44 12.29
C HIS A 162 -10.96 7.50 12.12
N GLU A 163 -11.60 7.56 10.96
CA GLU A 163 -12.73 8.46 10.70
C GLU A 163 -13.91 8.19 11.65
N GLN A 164 -14.20 6.91 11.88
CA GLN A 164 -15.25 6.51 12.83
C GLN A 164 -14.90 6.91 14.27
N GLU A 165 -13.68 6.70 14.72
CA GLU A 165 -13.20 7.09 16.05
C GLU A 165 -13.24 8.61 16.23
N CYS A 166 -12.84 9.39 15.22
CA CYS A 166 -12.96 10.86 15.23
C CYS A 166 -14.43 11.30 15.35
N LEU A 167 -15.32 10.74 14.54
CA LEU A 167 -16.75 11.08 14.60
C LEU A 167 -17.34 10.78 15.97
N TYR A 168 -17.00 9.64 16.57
CA TYR A 168 -17.50 9.27 17.89
C TYR A 168 -16.98 10.23 18.97
N ALA A 169 -15.70 10.61 18.91
CA ALA A 169 -15.11 11.59 19.83
C ALA A 169 -15.81 12.96 19.72
N ASP A 170 -16.10 13.41 18.51
CA ASP A 170 -16.80 14.67 18.27
C ASP A 170 -18.21 14.67 18.87
N ILE A 171 -18.98 13.59 18.68
CA ILE A 171 -20.34 13.46 19.23
C ILE A 171 -20.30 13.42 20.76
N ILE A 172 -19.36 12.70 21.37
CA ILE A 172 -19.18 12.64 22.82
C ILE A 172 -18.84 14.04 23.36
N GLY A 173 -17.94 14.77 22.69
CA GLY A 173 -17.57 16.14 23.08
C GLY A 173 -18.75 17.12 23.02
N ILE A 174 -19.65 16.96 22.04
CA ILE A 174 -20.90 17.76 21.98
C ILE A 174 -21.81 17.45 23.18
N ASP A 175 -21.99 16.16 23.50
CA ASP A 175 -22.82 15.76 24.65
C ASP A 175 -22.26 16.31 25.97
N GLU A 176 -20.96 16.13 26.24
CA GLU A 176 -20.30 16.66 27.44
C GLU A 176 -20.47 18.19 27.58
N THR A 177 -20.32 18.91 26.45
CA THR A 177 -20.54 20.36 26.41
C THR A 177 -21.96 20.71 26.79
N LYS A 178 -22.96 20.07 26.21
CA LYS A 178 -24.36 20.31 26.48
C LYS A 178 -24.76 19.95 27.91
N GLN A 179 -24.23 18.87 28.46
CA GLN A 179 -24.45 18.50 29.87
C GLN A 179 -23.84 19.54 30.83
N SER A 180 -22.69 20.10 30.52
CA SER A 180 -22.04 21.15 31.30
C SER A 180 -22.83 22.48 31.28
N GLU A 181 -23.39 22.84 30.12
CA GLU A 181 -24.26 24.02 29.96
C GLU A 181 -25.54 23.88 30.81
N ARG A 182 -26.21 22.71 30.80
CA ARG A 182 -27.40 22.46 31.61
C ARG A 182 -27.16 22.63 33.13
N LYS A 183 -26.04 22.06 33.63
CA LYS A 183 -25.69 22.16 35.07
C LYS A 183 -25.36 23.59 35.51
N ARG A 184 -25.03 24.50 34.61
CA ARG A 184 -24.79 25.92 34.92
C ARG A 184 -26.08 26.76 34.96
N THR A 185 -27.17 26.21 34.41
CA THR A 185 -28.43 26.90 34.30
C THR A 185 -29.44 26.48 35.42
N GLU A 186 -29.09 25.44 36.19
CA GLU A 186 -29.72 25.04 37.43
C GLU A 186 -29.02 25.69 38.65
#